data_523a8c3d929655c4dde74a8ed2cb0b06
#
_entry.id   523a8c3d929655c4dde74a8ed2cb0b06
#
_cell.length_a   1.000
_cell.length_b   1.000
_cell.length_c   1.000
_cell.angle_alpha   90.00
_cell.angle_beta   90.00
_cell.angle_gamma   90.00
#
_symmetry.space_group_name_H-M   'P 1'
#
loop_
_entity.id
_entity.type
_entity.pdbx_description
1 polymer ?
#
loop_
_entity_poly.entity_id
_entity_poly.type
_entity_poly.pdbx_seq_one_letter_code
_entity_poly.pdbx_strand_id
1 'polypeptide(L)'
;LTDLTLLATDGEIGHVQALYFDDRTWAVRYLVVKAGGWLLSREVLLAPAAVADINDANGTMSIALTKEQIKAAPPIEAAKPLSREYEEAYFRHFQWAPYWEPGPTALGSSLPFPETPPIPIDTTLPADAPKNPHLRSTSEVIGYDIQAKNGLIGHVEDLVVDDEAWTVRYVEVDTKNWLPGKKVLLQTMRIDHISWAERSVAVMLSQQAIESAPGYDPSRLITPAYEVQLFKHYGSEAA
;
A
#
# COMPACT_ATOMS: atom_id res chain seq x y z
N LEU A 1 5.16 7.48 4.66
CA LEU A 1 6.29 6.81 3.96
C LEU A 1 6.66 7.47 2.63
N THR A 2 5.72 8.15 1.97
CA THR A 2 6.02 9.02 0.83
C THR A 2 6.96 10.14 1.29
N ASP A 3 7.86 10.59 0.44
CA ASP A 3 8.88 11.61 0.72
C ASP A 3 10.10 11.13 1.53
N LEU A 4 10.16 9.88 2.01
CA LEU A 4 11.39 9.36 2.59
C LEU A 4 12.47 9.21 1.50
N THR A 5 13.68 9.65 1.82
CA THR A 5 14.86 9.42 0.97
C THR A 5 15.34 7.99 1.15
N LEU A 6 15.46 7.25 0.07
CA LEU A 6 15.93 5.87 0.08
C LEU A 6 17.44 5.81 -0.11
N LEU A 7 18.08 5.04 0.77
CA LEU A 7 19.52 4.81 0.79
C LEU A 7 19.82 3.33 0.52
N ALA A 8 20.37 3.03 -0.66
CA ALA A 8 20.98 1.73 -0.92
C ALA A 8 22.30 1.59 -0.14
N THR A 9 22.87 0.40 -0.08
CA THR A 9 24.16 0.16 0.61
C THR A 9 25.32 0.96 0.04
N ASP A 10 25.22 1.44 -1.20
CA ASP A 10 26.23 2.21 -1.95
C ASP A 10 25.78 3.63 -2.31
N GLY A 11 24.73 4.14 -1.66
CA GLY A 11 24.32 5.54 -1.72
C GLY A 11 22.85 5.78 -2.06
N GLU A 12 22.46 7.04 -2.15
CA GLU A 12 21.08 7.46 -2.37
C GLU A 12 20.51 6.96 -3.69
N ILE A 13 19.26 6.45 -3.65
CA ILE A 13 18.55 5.94 -4.83
C ILE A 13 17.45 6.90 -5.32
N GLY A 14 16.77 7.58 -4.43
CA GLY A 14 15.63 8.44 -4.73
C GLY A 14 14.66 8.51 -3.57
N HIS A 15 13.36 8.59 -3.86
CA HIS A 15 12.32 8.69 -2.83
C HIS A 15 11.13 7.79 -3.16
N VAL A 16 10.35 7.44 -2.13
CA VAL A 16 9.09 6.70 -2.30
C VAL A 16 8.06 7.61 -2.93
N GLN A 17 7.48 7.20 -4.05
CA GLN A 17 6.43 7.94 -4.75
C GLN A 17 5.03 7.40 -4.42
N ALA A 18 4.91 6.09 -4.31
CA ALA A 18 3.66 5.41 -4.03
C ALA A 18 3.93 4.02 -3.43
N LEU A 19 2.89 3.39 -2.93
CA LEU A 19 2.92 1.99 -2.51
C LEU A 19 1.92 1.18 -3.35
N TYR A 20 2.24 -0.09 -3.58
CA TYR A 20 1.25 -1.07 -4.00
C TYR A 20 0.84 -1.92 -2.81
N PHE A 21 -0.46 -2.08 -2.60
CA PHE A 21 -1.02 -2.92 -1.55
C PHE A 21 -2.11 -3.85 -2.12
N ASP A 22 -2.34 -4.95 -1.44
CA ASP A 22 -3.41 -5.91 -1.73
C ASP A 22 -4.70 -5.45 -1.04
N ASP A 23 -5.76 -5.17 -1.80
CA ASP A 23 -7.02 -4.61 -1.30
C ASP A 23 -7.88 -5.59 -0.48
N ARG A 24 -7.47 -6.86 -0.39
CA ARG A 24 -8.13 -7.90 0.43
C ARG A 24 -7.46 -8.08 1.79
N THR A 25 -6.12 -8.06 1.79
CA THR A 25 -5.31 -8.29 2.99
C THR A 25 -4.74 -7.01 3.57
N TRP A 26 -4.80 -5.91 2.82
CA TRP A 26 -4.21 -4.61 3.14
C TRP A 26 -2.69 -4.62 3.29
N ALA A 27 -2.05 -5.73 2.91
CA ALA A 27 -0.61 -5.87 2.98
C ALA A 27 0.06 -5.04 1.86
N VAL A 28 1.05 -4.24 2.24
CA VAL A 28 1.93 -3.54 1.29
C VAL A 28 2.82 -4.57 0.60
N ARG A 29 2.79 -4.57 -0.72
CA ARG A 29 3.55 -5.53 -1.55
C ARG A 29 4.79 -4.90 -2.16
N TYR A 30 4.69 -3.63 -2.54
CA TYR A 30 5.81 -2.92 -3.17
C TYR A 30 5.79 -1.44 -2.81
N LEU A 31 6.99 -0.88 -2.75
CA LEU A 31 7.25 0.54 -2.79
C LEU A 31 7.56 0.92 -4.24
N VAL A 32 6.91 1.95 -4.76
CA VAL A 32 7.27 2.57 -6.04
C VAL A 32 8.27 3.66 -5.73
N VAL A 33 9.48 3.50 -6.23
CA VAL A 33 10.58 4.43 -5.97
C VAL A 33 10.90 5.19 -7.24
N LYS A 34 10.87 6.50 -7.17
CA LYS A 34 11.37 7.36 -8.24
C LYS A 34 12.88 7.48 -8.08
N ALA A 35 13.62 6.75 -8.90
CA ALA A 35 15.06 6.81 -8.90
C ALA A 35 15.56 8.19 -9.36
N GLY A 36 16.62 8.67 -8.75
CA GLY A 36 17.26 9.92 -9.13
C GLY A 36 18.00 9.83 -10.49
N GLY A 37 18.77 10.86 -10.80
CA GLY A 37 19.50 10.98 -12.10
C GLY A 37 20.43 9.81 -12.44
N TRP A 38 20.86 9.01 -11.47
CA TRP A 38 21.71 7.82 -11.68
C TRP A 38 21.01 6.72 -12.49
N LEU A 39 19.67 6.67 -12.50
CA LEU A 39 18.88 5.72 -13.29
C LEU A 39 17.90 6.44 -14.23
N LEU A 40 18.26 7.62 -14.73
CA LEU A 40 17.48 8.42 -15.68
C LEU A 40 16.04 8.68 -15.22
N SER A 41 15.84 8.87 -13.90
CA SER A 41 14.52 9.10 -13.27
C SER A 41 13.51 7.99 -13.52
N ARG A 42 13.97 6.76 -13.75
CA ARG A 42 13.12 5.58 -13.90
C ARG A 42 12.46 5.22 -12.58
N GLU A 43 11.25 4.70 -12.65
CA GLU A 43 10.59 4.08 -11.53
C GLU A 43 11.07 2.63 -11.34
N VAL A 44 11.28 2.25 -10.10
CA VAL A 44 11.63 0.89 -9.70
C VAL A 44 10.70 0.42 -8.59
N LEU A 45 10.46 -0.89 -8.54
CA LEU A 45 9.75 -1.51 -7.40
C LEU A 45 10.76 -2.06 -6.41
N LEU A 46 10.44 -1.86 -5.13
CA LEU A 46 11.13 -2.53 -4.02
C LEU A 46 10.09 -3.23 -3.14
N ALA A 47 10.29 -4.51 -2.87
CA ALA A 47 9.46 -5.20 -1.90
C ALA A 47 9.85 -4.77 -0.47
N PRO A 48 8.93 -4.79 0.51
CA PRO A 48 9.23 -4.53 1.92
C PRO A 48 10.41 -5.34 2.45
N ALA A 49 10.62 -6.55 1.94
CA ALA A 49 11.77 -7.40 2.29
C ALA A 49 13.15 -6.77 1.99
N ALA A 50 13.20 -5.77 1.12
CA ALA A 50 14.43 -5.02 0.82
C ALA A 50 14.72 -3.93 1.87
N VAL A 51 13.74 -3.54 2.69
CA VAL A 51 13.88 -2.48 3.69
C VAL A 51 14.63 -3.03 4.90
N ALA A 52 15.73 -2.38 5.24
CA ALA A 52 16.56 -2.74 6.39
C ALA A 52 16.21 -1.90 7.63
N ASP A 53 15.88 -0.62 7.45
CA ASP A 53 15.61 0.32 8.54
C ASP A 53 14.83 1.53 8.02
N ILE A 54 13.98 2.09 8.88
CA ILE A 54 13.27 3.35 8.64
C ILE A 54 13.63 4.32 9.76
N ASN A 55 14.13 5.48 9.39
CA ASN A 55 14.51 6.53 10.31
C ASN A 55 13.70 7.80 10.07
N ASP A 56 12.58 7.92 10.76
CA ASP A 56 11.66 9.07 10.64
C ASP A 56 12.31 10.39 11.05
N ALA A 57 13.24 10.36 12.03
CA ALA A 57 13.91 11.58 12.49
C ALA A 57 14.77 12.21 11.39
N ASN A 58 15.34 11.40 10.51
CA ASN A 58 16.17 11.84 9.39
C ASN A 58 15.42 11.87 8.06
N GLY A 59 14.19 11.36 8.03
CA GLY A 59 13.42 11.20 6.79
C GLY A 59 14.07 10.22 5.81
N THR A 60 14.66 9.11 6.30
CA THR A 60 15.39 8.16 5.47
C THR A 60 14.92 6.73 5.65
N MET A 61 15.00 5.95 4.57
CA MET A 61 14.75 4.51 4.55
C MET A 61 15.95 3.79 3.96
N SER A 62 16.54 2.88 4.72
CA SER A 62 17.70 2.07 4.31
C SER A 62 17.26 0.82 3.58
N ILE A 63 17.90 0.54 2.44
CA ILE A 63 17.60 -0.61 1.57
C ILE A 63 18.80 -1.55 1.55
N ALA A 64 18.58 -2.84 1.82
CA ALA A 64 19.60 -3.88 1.89
C ALA A 64 20.09 -4.36 0.49
N LEU A 65 20.02 -3.51 -0.52
CA LEU A 65 20.45 -3.77 -1.90
C LEU A 65 21.44 -2.69 -2.34
N THR A 66 22.26 -3.03 -3.34
CA THR A 66 23.09 -2.06 -4.06
C THR A 66 22.31 -1.43 -5.21
N LYS A 67 22.75 -0.25 -5.68
CA LYS A 67 22.21 0.38 -6.89
C LYS A 67 22.26 -0.53 -8.10
N GLU A 68 23.33 -1.32 -8.23
CA GLU A 68 23.48 -2.24 -9.35
C GLU A 68 22.44 -3.34 -9.33
N GLN A 69 22.16 -3.93 -8.16
CA GLN A 69 21.09 -4.93 -7.98
C GLN A 69 19.71 -4.33 -8.32
N ILE A 70 19.43 -3.10 -7.86
CA ILE A 70 18.19 -2.39 -8.16
C ILE A 70 18.06 -2.09 -9.66
N LYS A 71 19.15 -1.66 -10.30
CA LYS A 71 19.18 -1.39 -11.74
C LYS A 71 18.94 -2.63 -12.60
N ALA A 72 19.43 -3.78 -12.15
CA ALA A 72 19.27 -5.06 -12.83
C ALA A 72 17.86 -5.67 -12.67
N ALA A 73 17.04 -5.15 -11.74
CA ALA A 73 15.69 -5.63 -11.54
C ALA A 73 14.84 -5.49 -12.81
N PRO A 74 13.83 -6.38 -13.01
CA PRO A 74 12.92 -6.29 -14.13
C PRO A 74 12.31 -4.87 -14.23
N PRO A 75 12.29 -4.26 -15.43
CA PRO A 75 11.75 -2.93 -15.60
C PRO A 75 10.24 -2.93 -15.37
N ILE A 76 9.72 -1.90 -14.69
CA ILE A 76 8.28 -1.64 -14.65
C ILE A 76 7.89 -0.68 -15.78
N GLU A 77 6.71 -0.91 -16.32
CA GLU A 77 6.01 0.08 -17.12
C GLU A 77 4.95 0.70 -16.21
N ALA A 78 5.23 1.87 -15.66
CA ALA A 78 4.42 2.55 -14.65
C ALA A 78 2.93 2.71 -14.98
N ALA A 79 2.57 2.64 -16.25
CA ALA A 79 1.20 2.74 -16.71
C ALA A 79 0.46 1.40 -16.83
N LYS A 80 1.14 0.27 -16.56
CA LYS A 80 0.54 -1.05 -16.69
C LYS A 80 0.38 -1.71 -15.33
N PRO A 81 -0.79 -2.33 -15.07
CA PRO A 81 -0.98 -3.14 -13.88
C PRO A 81 0.10 -4.22 -13.78
N LEU A 82 0.62 -4.44 -12.59
CA LEU A 82 1.61 -5.50 -12.36
C LEU A 82 0.99 -6.85 -12.70
N SER A 83 1.63 -7.55 -13.62
CA SER A 83 1.18 -8.90 -13.98
C SER A 83 1.83 -9.93 -13.06
N ARG A 84 1.19 -11.08 -12.91
CA ARG A 84 1.76 -12.20 -12.14
C ARG A 84 3.13 -12.62 -12.68
N GLU A 85 3.29 -12.64 -14.00
CA GLU A 85 4.56 -12.97 -14.64
C GLU A 85 5.68 -11.97 -14.27
N TYR A 86 5.33 -10.68 -14.15
CA TYR A 86 6.26 -9.68 -13.67
C TYR A 86 6.64 -9.94 -12.21
N GLU A 87 5.66 -10.18 -11.35
CA GLU A 87 5.91 -10.49 -9.94
C GLU A 87 6.79 -11.73 -9.79
N GLU A 88 6.53 -12.80 -10.54
CA GLU A 88 7.36 -14.01 -10.55
C GLU A 88 8.80 -13.74 -11.00
N ALA A 89 8.98 -12.96 -12.08
CA ALA A 89 10.31 -12.57 -12.54
C ALA A 89 11.04 -11.71 -11.51
N TYR A 90 10.33 -10.81 -10.85
CA TYR A 90 10.86 -9.94 -9.81
C TYR A 90 11.34 -10.75 -8.59
N PHE A 91 10.49 -11.61 -8.03
CA PHE A 91 10.86 -12.44 -6.88
C PHE A 91 12.00 -13.41 -7.20
N ARG A 92 12.01 -13.98 -8.41
CA ARG A 92 13.10 -14.83 -8.89
C ARG A 92 14.42 -14.06 -9.01
N HIS A 93 14.39 -12.82 -9.52
CA HIS A 93 15.59 -11.98 -9.66
C HIS A 93 16.28 -11.74 -8.32
N PHE A 94 15.50 -11.40 -7.28
CA PHE A 94 16.02 -11.15 -5.94
C PHE A 94 16.19 -12.42 -5.09
N GLN A 95 15.82 -13.59 -5.59
CA GLN A 95 15.82 -14.87 -4.87
C GLN A 95 14.97 -14.82 -3.58
N TRP A 96 13.86 -14.11 -3.61
CA TRP A 96 12.91 -14.02 -2.52
C TRP A 96 11.74 -14.97 -2.74
N ALA A 97 11.19 -15.54 -1.63
CA ALA A 97 9.95 -16.31 -1.70
C ALA A 97 8.77 -15.40 -2.02
N PRO A 98 7.93 -15.72 -3.02
CA PRO A 98 6.77 -14.92 -3.34
C PRO A 98 5.71 -15.02 -2.23
N TYR A 99 5.04 -13.91 -1.93
CA TYR A 99 4.07 -13.80 -0.84
C TYR A 99 2.81 -14.66 -1.00
N TRP A 100 2.56 -15.19 -2.19
CA TRP A 100 1.41 -16.07 -2.48
C TRP A 100 1.71 -17.55 -2.30
N GLU A 101 2.94 -17.93 -2.02
CA GLU A 101 3.29 -19.32 -1.73
C GLU A 101 3.08 -19.64 -0.25
N PRO A 102 2.41 -20.77 0.07
CA PRO A 102 2.26 -21.21 1.44
C PRO A 102 3.60 -21.70 2.00
N GLY A 103 4.17 -20.98 2.96
CA GLY A 103 5.41 -21.38 3.61
C GLY A 103 5.74 -20.50 4.81
N PRO A 104 6.61 -20.94 5.73
CA PRO A 104 7.04 -20.17 6.88
C PRO A 104 7.86 -18.91 6.53
N THR A 105 8.06 -18.64 5.26
CA THR A 105 8.96 -17.62 4.71
C THR A 105 8.23 -16.48 3.97
N ALA A 106 6.92 -16.35 4.12
CA ALA A 106 6.14 -15.24 3.51
C ALA A 106 6.60 -13.84 3.95
N LEU A 107 7.54 -13.75 4.87
CA LEU A 107 8.16 -12.54 5.41
C LEU A 107 9.66 -12.44 5.03
N GLY A 108 10.00 -12.68 3.75
CA GLY A 108 11.30 -12.23 3.23
C GLY A 108 12.54 -13.03 3.62
N SER A 109 12.43 -14.34 3.87
CA SER A 109 13.61 -15.19 4.02
C SER A 109 14.22 -15.50 2.65
N SER A 110 15.52 -15.25 2.53
CA SER A 110 16.36 -15.61 1.38
C SER A 110 16.63 -17.12 1.34
N LEU A 111 15.60 -17.93 1.00
CA LEU A 111 15.80 -19.33 0.70
C LEU A 111 15.81 -19.53 -0.82
N PRO A 112 16.63 -20.45 -1.35
CA PRO A 112 16.63 -20.77 -2.77
C PRO A 112 15.23 -21.24 -3.20
N PHE A 113 14.74 -20.72 -4.34
CA PHE A 113 13.47 -21.13 -4.92
C PHE A 113 13.46 -22.63 -5.18
N PRO A 114 12.43 -23.38 -4.71
CA PRO A 114 12.12 -24.64 -5.34
C PRO A 114 11.64 -24.37 -6.78
N GLU A 115 12.07 -25.17 -7.74
CA GLU A 115 11.52 -25.15 -9.10
C GLU A 115 10.04 -25.54 -9.04
N THR A 116 9.15 -24.56 -8.87
CA THR A 116 7.71 -24.80 -8.89
C THR A 116 7.20 -24.71 -10.31
N PRO A 117 6.31 -25.65 -10.73
CA PRO A 117 5.66 -25.53 -12.03
C PRO A 117 4.86 -24.23 -12.12
N PRO A 118 4.73 -23.63 -13.31
CA PRO A 118 4.01 -22.38 -13.50
C PRO A 118 2.57 -22.52 -13.01
N ILE A 119 2.16 -21.59 -12.12
CA ILE A 119 0.77 -21.52 -11.65
C ILE A 119 -0.10 -21.14 -12.86
N PRO A 120 -1.20 -21.86 -13.14
CA PRO A 120 -2.10 -21.50 -14.23
C PRO A 120 -2.59 -20.06 -14.05
N ILE A 121 -2.38 -19.23 -15.04
CA ILE A 121 -2.91 -17.85 -15.05
C ILE A 121 -4.41 -17.98 -15.25
N ASP A 122 -5.20 -17.31 -14.42
CA ASP A 122 -6.63 -17.18 -14.65
C ASP A 122 -6.86 -16.35 -15.92
N THR A 123 -7.11 -17.05 -17.03
CA THR A 123 -7.34 -16.44 -18.35
C THR A 123 -8.77 -15.91 -18.52
N THR A 124 -9.59 -15.97 -17.47
CA THR A 124 -10.99 -15.49 -17.53
C THR A 124 -11.11 -13.98 -17.32
N LEU A 125 -10.01 -13.31 -16.92
CA LEU A 125 -9.99 -11.86 -16.81
C LEU A 125 -10.05 -11.20 -18.20
N PRO A 126 -10.81 -10.10 -18.37
CA PRO A 126 -10.78 -9.31 -19.60
C PRO A 126 -9.33 -8.92 -19.96
N ALA A 127 -9.02 -8.85 -21.24
CA ALA A 127 -7.66 -8.56 -21.71
C ALA A 127 -7.10 -7.21 -21.23
N ASP A 128 -7.98 -6.31 -20.82
CA ASP A 128 -7.73 -4.96 -20.28
C ASP A 128 -7.86 -4.88 -18.76
N ALA A 129 -8.29 -5.98 -18.08
CA ALA A 129 -8.33 -6.02 -16.63
C ALA A 129 -6.91 -6.06 -16.04
N PRO A 130 -6.67 -5.43 -14.87
CA PRO A 130 -5.43 -5.60 -14.14
C PRO A 130 -5.16 -7.09 -13.91
N LYS A 131 -4.01 -7.59 -14.35
CA LYS A 131 -3.66 -9.02 -14.21
C LYS A 131 -3.57 -9.47 -12.76
N ASN A 132 -3.36 -8.54 -11.82
CA ASN A 132 -3.58 -8.73 -10.40
C ASN A 132 -4.71 -7.78 -9.94
N PRO A 133 -5.98 -8.21 -9.97
CA PRO A 133 -7.13 -7.33 -9.71
C PRO A 133 -7.20 -6.82 -8.28
N HIS A 134 -6.39 -7.36 -7.37
CA HIS A 134 -6.34 -6.98 -5.97
C HIS A 134 -5.14 -6.10 -5.59
N LEU A 135 -4.22 -5.87 -6.53
CA LEU A 135 -3.08 -4.99 -6.28
C LEU A 135 -3.44 -3.55 -6.67
N ARG A 136 -3.44 -2.66 -5.67
CA ARG A 136 -3.80 -1.25 -5.80
C ARG A 136 -2.61 -0.34 -5.53
N SER A 137 -2.50 0.73 -6.30
CA SER A 137 -1.56 1.81 -6.00
C SER A 137 -2.20 2.82 -5.05
N THR A 138 -1.45 3.28 -4.05
CA THR A 138 -1.90 4.37 -3.17
C THR A 138 -2.20 5.63 -3.96
N SER A 139 -1.38 5.96 -4.95
CA SER A 139 -1.60 7.13 -5.82
C SER A 139 -2.85 7.02 -6.69
N GLU A 140 -3.35 5.81 -6.92
CA GLU A 140 -4.61 5.57 -7.64
C GLU A 140 -5.81 5.74 -6.70
N VAL A 141 -5.72 5.18 -5.48
CA VAL A 141 -6.83 5.15 -4.52
C VAL A 141 -7.03 6.49 -3.81
N ILE A 142 -5.97 7.28 -3.66
CA ILE A 142 -6.09 8.68 -3.19
C ILE A 142 -7.01 9.46 -4.14
N GLY A 143 -7.99 10.15 -3.56
CA GLY A 143 -9.02 10.87 -4.29
C GLY A 143 -10.25 10.04 -4.67
N TYR A 144 -10.30 8.73 -4.35
CA TYR A 144 -11.52 7.94 -4.52
C TYR A 144 -12.60 8.38 -3.54
N ASP A 145 -13.84 8.39 -3.99
CA ASP A 145 -14.99 8.72 -3.15
C ASP A 145 -15.24 7.65 -2.08
N ILE A 146 -15.60 8.08 -0.87
CA ILE A 146 -16.03 7.18 0.21
C ILE A 146 -17.53 6.99 0.17
N GLN A 147 -17.95 5.77 -0.13
CA GLN A 147 -19.36 5.37 -0.18
C GLN A 147 -19.76 4.71 1.14
N ALA A 148 -20.40 5.48 2.02
CA ALA A 148 -21.05 4.97 3.24
C ALA A 148 -22.37 4.25 2.90
N LYS A 149 -22.94 3.50 3.87
CA LYS A 149 -24.21 2.77 3.68
C LYS A 149 -25.37 3.63 3.18
N ASN A 150 -25.37 4.91 3.50
CA ASN A 150 -26.47 5.84 3.23
C ASN A 150 -26.05 7.06 2.37
N GLY A 151 -24.90 7.00 1.70
CA GLY A 151 -24.47 8.01 0.72
C GLY A 151 -22.98 8.33 0.77
N LEU A 152 -22.54 9.26 -0.05
CA LEU A 152 -21.15 9.71 -0.14
C LEU A 152 -20.79 10.60 1.06
N ILE A 153 -19.54 10.50 1.56
CA ILE A 153 -19.11 11.29 2.72
C ILE A 153 -17.75 11.99 2.56
N GLY A 154 -17.15 11.94 1.44
CA GLY A 154 -15.85 12.55 1.22
C GLY A 154 -15.00 11.67 0.31
N HIS A 155 -13.71 11.83 0.41
CA HIS A 155 -12.77 11.06 -0.40
C HIS A 155 -11.56 10.59 0.41
N VAL A 156 -10.86 9.62 -0.14
CA VAL A 156 -9.58 9.14 0.40
C VAL A 156 -8.55 10.27 0.27
N GLU A 157 -8.03 10.75 1.38
CA GLU A 157 -6.98 11.76 1.42
C GLU A 157 -5.59 11.12 1.45
N ASP A 158 -5.42 10.10 2.31
CA ASP A 158 -4.17 9.36 2.45
C ASP A 158 -4.40 7.97 3.06
N LEU A 159 -3.34 7.19 3.16
CA LEU A 159 -3.35 5.87 3.78
C LEU A 159 -2.26 5.79 4.87
N VAL A 160 -2.65 5.31 6.05
CA VAL A 160 -1.73 5.12 7.17
C VAL A 160 -1.23 3.68 7.17
N VAL A 161 0.06 3.53 7.07
CA VAL A 161 0.77 2.24 7.00
C VAL A 161 1.47 1.96 8.32
N ASP A 162 1.35 0.71 8.78
CA ASP A 162 2.18 0.15 9.82
C ASP A 162 3.47 -0.37 9.14
N ASP A 163 4.59 0.24 9.45
CA ASP A 163 5.89 -0.02 8.83
C ASP A 163 6.62 -1.23 9.41
N GLU A 164 6.18 -1.74 10.56
CA GLU A 164 6.66 -3.01 11.10
C GLU A 164 5.94 -4.20 10.44
N ALA A 165 4.60 -4.12 10.35
CA ALA A 165 3.77 -5.17 9.75
C ALA A 165 3.61 -5.04 8.22
N TRP A 166 4.02 -3.93 7.64
CA TRP A 166 3.81 -3.59 6.23
C TRP A 166 2.35 -3.74 5.80
N THR A 167 1.47 -3.12 6.57
CA THR A 167 0.03 -3.24 6.37
C THR A 167 -0.62 -1.86 6.45
N VAL A 168 -1.52 -1.55 5.50
CA VAL A 168 -2.37 -0.37 5.60
C VAL A 168 -3.37 -0.57 6.73
N ARG A 169 -3.29 0.25 7.77
CA ARG A 169 -4.15 0.16 8.97
C ARG A 169 -5.37 1.04 8.89
N TYR A 170 -5.19 2.23 8.33
CA TYR A 170 -6.26 3.22 8.24
C TYR A 170 -6.28 3.89 6.88
N VAL A 171 -7.46 4.30 6.46
CA VAL A 171 -7.69 5.23 5.37
C VAL A 171 -8.04 6.59 5.99
N GLU A 172 -7.27 7.62 5.67
CA GLU A 172 -7.57 8.99 6.02
C GLU A 172 -8.65 9.53 5.08
N VAL A 173 -9.71 10.07 5.65
CA VAL A 173 -10.85 10.61 4.90
C VAL A 173 -10.92 12.12 5.11
N ASP A 174 -10.95 12.87 4.01
CA ASP A 174 -11.31 14.27 4.01
C ASP A 174 -12.82 14.42 3.86
N THR A 175 -13.46 14.97 4.88
CA THR A 175 -14.92 15.18 4.92
C THR A 175 -15.33 16.58 4.49
N LYS A 176 -14.52 17.29 3.68
CA LYS A 176 -14.67 18.72 3.31
C LYS A 176 -16.09 19.15 2.95
N ASN A 177 -16.85 18.29 2.28
CA ASN A 177 -18.21 18.62 1.85
C ASN A 177 -19.25 18.61 2.98
N TRP A 178 -18.92 18.02 4.14
CA TRP A 178 -19.83 17.82 5.26
C TRP A 178 -19.37 18.55 6.52
N LEU A 179 -18.09 18.43 6.87
CA LEU A 179 -17.46 19.08 8.02
C LEU A 179 -16.14 19.71 7.58
N PRO A 180 -16.13 20.97 7.12
CA PRO A 180 -14.92 21.61 6.61
C PRO A 180 -13.76 21.54 7.61
N GLY A 181 -12.64 20.99 7.16
CA GLY A 181 -11.41 20.88 7.94
C GLY A 181 -11.33 19.70 8.92
N LYS A 182 -12.33 18.81 8.96
CA LYS A 182 -12.26 17.60 9.77
C LYS A 182 -11.74 16.43 8.93
N LYS A 183 -10.64 15.85 9.37
CA LYS A 183 -10.12 14.57 8.88
C LYS A 183 -10.44 13.47 9.89
N VAL A 184 -10.74 12.30 9.42
CA VAL A 184 -11.02 11.10 10.24
C VAL A 184 -10.28 9.89 9.69
N LEU A 185 -9.98 8.92 10.55
CA LEU A 185 -9.43 7.65 10.16
C LEU A 185 -10.51 6.57 10.09
N LEU A 186 -10.54 5.84 8.98
CA LEU A 186 -11.32 4.62 8.83
C LEU A 186 -10.40 3.41 8.98
N GLN A 187 -10.76 2.49 9.87
CA GLN A 187 -10.08 1.21 9.99
C GLN A 187 -10.33 0.38 8.72
N THR A 188 -9.29 -0.24 8.16
CA THR A 188 -9.40 -1.05 6.94
C THR A 188 -10.39 -2.20 7.08
N MET A 189 -10.57 -2.75 8.29
CA MET A 189 -11.59 -3.75 8.59
C MET A 189 -13.05 -3.26 8.43
N ARG A 190 -13.27 -1.96 8.28
CA ARG A 190 -14.59 -1.34 8.02
C ARG A 190 -14.83 -1.07 6.55
N ILE A 191 -13.87 -1.35 5.70
CA ILE A 191 -13.97 -1.24 4.26
C ILE A 191 -14.51 -2.57 3.73
N ASP A 192 -15.56 -2.49 2.92
CA ASP A 192 -16.17 -3.63 2.26
C ASP A 192 -15.38 -3.99 1.00
N HIS A 193 -15.19 -3.04 0.11
CA HIS A 193 -14.39 -3.20 -1.10
C HIS A 193 -13.93 -1.87 -1.70
N ILE A 194 -12.94 -1.93 -2.59
CA ILE A 194 -12.48 -0.82 -3.42
C ILE A 194 -12.91 -1.10 -4.86
N SER A 195 -13.71 -0.19 -5.44
CA SER A 195 -14.15 -0.26 -6.84
C SER A 195 -13.27 0.61 -7.72
N TRP A 196 -12.48 -0.03 -8.59
CA TRP A 196 -11.68 0.67 -9.58
C TRP A 196 -12.55 1.35 -10.64
N ALA A 197 -13.60 0.65 -11.10
CA ALA A 197 -14.49 1.16 -12.15
C ALA A 197 -15.27 2.40 -11.70
N GLU A 198 -15.68 2.44 -10.43
CA GLU A 198 -16.45 3.54 -9.85
C GLU A 198 -15.57 4.58 -9.15
N ARG A 199 -14.26 4.31 -9.03
CA ARG A 199 -13.32 5.13 -8.26
C ARG A 199 -13.84 5.43 -6.85
N SER A 200 -14.29 4.38 -6.18
CA SER A 200 -14.94 4.48 -4.87
C SER A 200 -14.42 3.42 -3.89
N VAL A 201 -14.51 3.76 -2.59
CA VAL A 201 -14.24 2.87 -1.47
C VAL A 201 -15.55 2.71 -0.70
N ALA A 202 -16.15 1.53 -0.78
CA ALA A 202 -17.37 1.20 -0.04
C ALA A 202 -17.04 0.83 1.40
N VAL A 203 -17.78 1.41 2.36
CA VAL A 203 -17.56 1.17 3.78
C VAL A 203 -18.81 0.66 4.49
N MET A 204 -18.62 -0.19 5.49
CA MET A 204 -19.69 -0.79 6.30
C MET A 204 -20.22 0.14 7.42
N LEU A 205 -20.10 1.45 7.24
CA LEU A 205 -20.48 2.48 8.21
C LEU A 205 -21.52 3.43 7.63
N SER A 206 -22.31 4.07 8.49
CA SER A 206 -23.17 5.18 8.09
C SER A 206 -22.37 6.49 7.98
N GLN A 207 -22.88 7.47 7.22
CA GLN A 207 -22.30 8.81 7.17
C GLN A 207 -22.18 9.40 8.59
N GLN A 208 -23.21 9.26 9.40
CA GLN A 208 -23.25 9.78 10.77
C GLN A 208 -22.16 9.18 11.65
N ALA A 209 -21.88 7.87 11.52
CA ALA A 209 -20.78 7.20 12.22
C ALA A 209 -19.42 7.79 11.86
N ILE A 210 -19.21 8.10 10.59
CA ILE A 210 -17.96 8.70 10.10
C ILE A 210 -17.86 10.16 10.53
N GLU A 211 -18.94 10.93 10.45
CA GLU A 211 -18.98 12.33 10.87
C GLU A 211 -18.69 12.52 12.37
N SER A 212 -19.23 11.64 13.21
CA SER A 212 -19.05 11.68 14.66
C SER A 212 -17.76 11.04 15.16
N ALA A 213 -16.97 10.44 14.26
CA ALA A 213 -15.69 9.83 14.61
C ALA A 213 -14.72 10.83 15.24
N PRO A 214 -13.80 10.35 16.10
CA PRO A 214 -12.70 11.18 16.60
C PRO A 214 -11.93 11.84 15.46
N GLY A 215 -11.70 13.16 15.56
CA GLY A 215 -10.90 13.88 14.56
C GLY A 215 -9.46 13.39 14.55
N TYR A 216 -8.86 13.35 13.37
CA TYR A 216 -7.48 13.00 13.16
C TYR A 216 -6.65 14.24 12.76
N ASP A 217 -5.48 14.37 13.36
CA ASP A 217 -4.49 15.39 13.04
C ASP A 217 -3.23 14.71 12.46
N PRO A 218 -2.96 14.83 11.13
CA PRO A 218 -1.81 14.18 10.51
C PRO A 218 -0.44 14.61 11.06
N SER A 219 -0.39 15.75 11.75
CA SER A 219 0.85 16.24 12.38
C SER A 219 1.18 15.52 13.69
N ARG A 220 0.27 14.67 14.19
CA ARG A 220 0.42 13.96 15.45
C ARG A 220 0.54 12.47 15.25
N LEU A 221 1.36 11.84 16.09
CA LEU A 221 1.44 10.39 16.14
C LEU A 221 0.10 9.78 16.56
N ILE A 222 -0.26 8.68 15.93
CA ILE A 222 -1.42 7.87 16.34
C ILE A 222 -1.04 7.18 17.65
N THR A 223 -1.71 7.57 18.74
CA THR A 223 -1.44 7.01 20.07
C THR A 223 -2.34 5.80 20.32
N PRO A 224 -1.95 4.85 21.20
CA PRO A 224 -2.80 3.74 21.61
C PRO A 224 -4.14 4.21 22.20
N ALA A 225 -4.15 5.36 22.89
CA ALA A 225 -5.37 5.95 23.44
C ALA A 225 -6.35 6.39 22.34
N TYR A 226 -5.83 6.99 21.25
CA TYR A 226 -6.63 7.35 20.08
C TYR A 226 -7.17 6.11 19.37
N GLU A 227 -6.35 5.07 19.20
CA GLU A 227 -6.79 3.80 18.60
C GLU A 227 -7.93 3.14 19.41
N VAL A 228 -7.81 3.11 20.74
CA VAL A 228 -8.89 2.61 21.62
C VAL A 228 -10.17 3.42 21.48
N GLN A 229 -10.06 4.75 21.38
CA GLN A 229 -11.19 5.64 21.17
C GLN A 229 -11.88 5.36 19.82
N LEU A 230 -11.09 5.23 18.76
CA LEU A 230 -11.57 4.96 17.42
C LEU A 230 -12.24 3.57 17.34
N PHE A 231 -11.62 2.56 17.96
CA PHE A 231 -12.18 1.20 18.01
C PHE A 231 -13.51 1.16 18.74
N LYS A 232 -13.63 1.83 19.89
CA LYS A 232 -14.89 1.92 20.64
C LYS A 232 -15.96 2.63 19.83
N HIS A 233 -15.61 3.72 19.16
CA HIS A 233 -16.54 4.50 18.35
C HIS A 233 -17.16 3.66 17.24
N TYR A 234 -16.34 3.03 16.40
CA TYR A 234 -16.84 2.18 15.30
C TYR A 234 -17.35 0.81 15.75
N GLY A 235 -16.96 0.35 16.94
CA GLY A 235 -17.46 -0.91 17.52
C GLY A 235 -18.92 -0.82 17.95
N SER A 236 -19.39 0.35 18.40
CA SER A 236 -20.77 0.59 18.80
C SER A 236 -21.77 0.64 17.64
N GLU A 237 -21.31 0.85 16.42
CA GLU A 237 -22.14 0.92 15.20
C GLU A 237 -22.32 -0.44 14.51
N ALA A 238 -21.59 -1.47 14.96
CA ALA A 238 -21.65 -2.82 14.36
C ALA A 238 -22.67 -3.76 15.07
N ALA A 239 -23.36 -3.24 16.08
CA ALA A 239 -24.45 -3.89 16.81
C ALA A 239 -25.79 -3.33 16.33
#